data_1434a23d11c6ee3af6543d810d114c70
#
_entry.id   1434a23d11c6ee3af6543d810d114c70
#
_cell.length_a   1.000
_cell.length_b   1.000
_cell.length_c   1.000
_cell.angle_alpha   90.00
_cell.angle_beta   90.00
_cell.angle_gamma   90.00
#
_symmetry.space_group_name_H-M   'P 1'
#
loop_
_entity.id
_entity.type
_entity.pdbx_description
1 polymer ?
#
loop_
_entity_poly.entity_id
_entity_poly.type
_entity_poly.pdbx_seq_one_letter_code
_entity_poly.pdbx_strand_id
1 'polypeptide(L)'
;MDYTFYKDLYFDLKNFTDEQLKTHYHKYGSWEGRICNKEMMQYKINKNKIISNNKNSYINNYIPKTTPKKINILIRTSNRPNCFSHNIDSILKQNYHNLNLFISYDNDFTKEYILNQLNDKNLNFKIIQVKSNNNQYHYNDYCNHLLKEVNDGYIIFLDDDDKFNHDNALKYINDYLTDDIFLVWDYFRADKIIGPKKGQIKKGNITSCGFCYNSKYKSFWPSEINADYTFINNLLKNNNLKVGKLNKILTSSINLNTIYGQGKREDI
;
A
#
# COMPACT_ATOMS: atom_id res chain seq x y z
N MET A 1 -29.44 4.08 -11.04
CA MET A 1 -28.45 3.56 -11.99
C MET A 1 -28.97 3.79 -13.39
N ASP A 2 -28.14 4.27 -14.31
CA ASP A 2 -28.43 4.39 -15.73
C ASP A 2 -27.88 3.12 -16.42
N TYR A 3 -28.77 2.18 -16.73
CA TYR A 3 -28.37 0.85 -17.26
C TYR A 3 -27.74 0.94 -18.63
N THR A 4 -28.25 1.81 -19.51
CA THR A 4 -27.70 2.05 -20.84
C THR A 4 -26.27 2.59 -20.72
N PHE A 5 -26.10 3.63 -19.90
CA PHE A 5 -24.79 4.23 -19.64
C PHE A 5 -23.82 3.20 -19.03
N TYR A 6 -24.29 2.39 -18.08
CA TYR A 6 -23.44 1.36 -17.43
C TYR A 6 -23.01 0.28 -18.41
N LYS A 7 -23.91 -0.18 -19.25
CA LYS A 7 -23.65 -1.16 -20.30
C LYS A 7 -22.69 -0.66 -21.37
N ASP A 8 -22.86 0.58 -21.81
CA ASP A 8 -22.02 1.23 -22.84
C ASP A 8 -20.60 1.48 -22.36
N LEU A 9 -20.43 1.78 -21.05
CA LEU A 9 -19.14 2.09 -20.47
C LEU A 9 -18.26 0.83 -20.24
N TYR A 10 -18.89 -0.36 -20.08
CA TYR A 10 -18.17 -1.60 -19.75
C TYR A 10 -18.47 -2.71 -20.77
N PHE A 11 -17.47 -3.02 -21.59
CA PHE A 11 -17.61 -3.98 -22.68
C PHE A 11 -18.03 -5.39 -22.24
N ASP A 12 -17.58 -5.81 -21.07
CA ASP A 12 -17.92 -7.11 -20.46
C ASP A 12 -19.39 -7.24 -20.07
N LEU A 13 -20.15 -6.16 -20.05
CA LEU A 13 -21.55 -6.11 -19.68
C LEU A 13 -22.52 -5.98 -20.87
N LYS A 14 -22.02 -5.94 -22.10
CA LYS A 14 -22.83 -5.68 -23.30
C LYS A 14 -24.05 -6.60 -23.48
N ASN A 15 -23.95 -7.86 -23.03
CA ASN A 15 -24.99 -8.86 -23.19
C ASN A 15 -25.88 -9.02 -21.95
N PHE A 16 -25.70 -8.20 -20.91
CA PHE A 16 -26.49 -8.28 -19.69
C PHE A 16 -27.85 -7.60 -19.88
N THR A 17 -28.90 -8.20 -19.27
CA THR A 17 -30.21 -7.53 -19.09
C THR A 17 -30.11 -6.47 -17.99
N ASP A 18 -31.10 -5.56 -17.91
CA ASP A 18 -31.12 -4.50 -16.89
C ASP A 18 -31.11 -5.08 -15.46
N GLU A 19 -31.79 -6.20 -15.24
CA GLU A 19 -31.80 -6.87 -13.95
C GLU A 19 -30.45 -7.51 -13.62
N GLN A 20 -29.78 -8.08 -14.60
CA GLN A 20 -28.41 -8.58 -14.46
C GLN A 20 -27.43 -7.44 -14.20
N LEU A 21 -27.58 -6.29 -14.87
CA LEU A 21 -26.78 -5.10 -14.64
C LEU A 21 -26.95 -4.54 -13.24
N LYS A 22 -28.19 -4.50 -12.73
CA LYS A 22 -28.50 -4.09 -11.37
C LYS A 22 -27.82 -5.01 -10.35
N THR A 23 -28.01 -6.32 -10.53
CA THR A 23 -27.40 -7.33 -9.67
C THR A 23 -25.87 -7.27 -9.71
N HIS A 24 -25.30 -7.16 -10.92
CA HIS A 24 -23.88 -7.01 -11.13
C HIS A 24 -23.32 -5.77 -10.42
N TYR A 25 -23.95 -4.61 -10.57
CA TYR A 25 -23.50 -3.39 -9.93
C TYR A 25 -23.51 -3.50 -8.41
N HIS A 26 -24.58 -4.00 -7.81
CA HIS A 26 -24.69 -4.16 -6.36
C HIS A 26 -23.71 -5.20 -5.81
N LYS A 27 -23.51 -6.28 -6.55
CA LYS A 27 -22.68 -7.39 -6.10
C LYS A 27 -21.19 -7.17 -6.38
N TYR A 28 -20.84 -6.53 -7.49
CA TYR A 28 -19.47 -6.38 -7.99
C TYR A 28 -19.13 -4.94 -8.36
N GLY A 29 -19.93 -4.28 -9.19
CA GLY A 29 -19.57 -3.03 -9.84
C GLY A 29 -19.30 -1.87 -8.88
N SER A 30 -20.04 -1.77 -7.77
CA SER A 30 -19.78 -0.75 -6.74
C SER A 30 -18.43 -0.99 -6.03
N TRP A 31 -18.06 -2.24 -5.81
CA TRP A 31 -16.80 -2.65 -5.20
C TRP A 31 -15.62 -2.47 -6.15
N GLU A 32 -15.83 -2.73 -7.44
CA GLU A 32 -14.86 -2.48 -8.51
C GLU A 32 -14.70 -0.97 -8.78
N GLY A 33 -15.49 -0.13 -8.13
CA GLY A 33 -15.49 1.31 -8.37
C GLY A 33 -16.01 1.69 -9.75
N ARG A 34 -16.84 0.84 -10.39
CA ARG A 34 -17.47 1.12 -11.68
C ARG A 34 -18.45 2.29 -11.58
N ILE A 35 -18.54 3.05 -12.63
CA ILE A 35 -19.40 4.23 -12.73
C ILE A 35 -20.74 3.79 -13.30
N CYS A 36 -21.83 4.02 -12.60
CA CYS A 36 -23.16 3.56 -13.03
C CYS A 36 -24.11 4.65 -13.54
N ASN A 37 -23.68 5.92 -13.55
CA ASN A 37 -24.42 7.03 -14.13
C ASN A 37 -23.48 8.20 -14.46
N LYS A 38 -24.00 9.15 -15.25
CA LYS A 38 -23.28 10.34 -15.69
C LYS A 38 -22.86 11.26 -14.55
N GLU A 39 -23.65 11.31 -13.46
CA GLU A 39 -23.32 12.13 -12.28
C GLU A 39 -22.10 11.59 -11.53
N MET A 40 -22.01 10.28 -11.35
CA MET A 40 -20.80 9.65 -10.79
C MET A 40 -19.57 9.86 -11.68
N MET A 41 -19.76 9.84 -13.02
CA MET A 41 -18.70 10.13 -13.96
C MET A 41 -18.23 11.57 -13.81
N GLN A 42 -19.16 12.53 -13.76
CA GLN A 42 -18.85 13.95 -13.58
C GLN A 42 -18.18 14.21 -12.22
N TYR A 43 -18.65 13.56 -11.17
CA TYR A 43 -18.03 13.62 -9.85
C TYR A 43 -16.57 13.09 -9.88
N LYS A 44 -16.33 11.95 -10.52
CA LYS A 44 -14.96 11.41 -10.69
C LYS A 44 -14.08 12.32 -11.53
N ILE A 45 -14.62 12.90 -12.63
CA ILE A 45 -13.90 13.86 -13.47
C ILE A 45 -13.56 15.14 -12.69
N ASN A 46 -14.52 15.68 -11.94
CA ASN A 46 -14.28 16.86 -11.11
C ASN A 46 -13.27 16.57 -9.98
N LYS A 47 -13.39 15.41 -9.34
CA LYS A 47 -12.42 14.96 -8.35
C LYS A 47 -11.02 14.78 -8.95
N ASN A 48 -10.91 14.22 -10.14
CA ASN A 48 -9.64 14.08 -10.86
C ASN A 48 -9.12 15.44 -11.36
N LYS A 49 -9.99 16.39 -11.76
CA LYS A 49 -9.60 17.77 -12.08
C LYS A 49 -9.09 18.51 -10.85
N ILE A 50 -9.72 18.34 -9.70
CA ILE A 50 -9.23 18.91 -8.42
C ILE A 50 -7.88 18.28 -8.06
N ILE A 51 -7.73 16.97 -8.25
CA ILE A 51 -6.47 16.26 -8.04
C ILE A 51 -5.42 16.69 -9.07
N SER A 52 -5.79 16.89 -10.35
CA SER A 52 -4.89 17.34 -11.41
C SER A 52 -4.55 18.83 -11.33
N ASN A 53 -5.47 19.68 -10.91
CA ASN A 53 -5.19 21.09 -10.65
C ASN A 53 -4.29 21.27 -9.43
N ASN A 54 -4.49 20.46 -8.40
CA ASN A 54 -3.52 20.34 -7.30
C ASN A 54 -2.19 19.70 -7.75
N LYS A 55 -2.18 18.80 -8.76
CA LYS A 55 -0.96 18.31 -9.41
C LYS A 55 -0.24 19.41 -10.20
N ASN A 56 -0.95 20.18 -11.02
CA ASN A 56 -0.34 21.17 -11.91
C ASN A 56 0.25 22.38 -11.17
N SER A 57 -0.25 22.75 -10.01
CA SER A 57 0.37 23.79 -9.18
C SER A 57 1.69 23.37 -8.52
N TYR A 58 1.99 22.05 -8.47
CA TYR A 58 3.19 21.49 -7.85
C TYR A 58 4.15 20.80 -8.82
N ILE A 59 3.76 20.57 -10.09
CA ILE A 59 4.56 19.81 -11.07
C ILE A 59 5.56 20.70 -11.82
N ASN A 60 5.35 22.00 -11.94
CA ASN A 60 6.09 22.82 -12.89
C ASN A 60 7.50 23.29 -12.47
N ASN A 61 7.99 22.98 -11.26
CA ASN A 61 9.37 23.33 -10.88
C ASN A 61 10.02 22.34 -9.92
N TYR A 62 9.74 21.03 -10.06
CA TYR A 62 10.36 20.05 -9.19
C TYR A 62 11.70 19.57 -9.75
N ILE A 63 12.76 20.23 -9.34
CA ILE A 63 14.13 19.69 -9.42
C ILE A 63 14.31 18.82 -8.17
N PRO A 64 14.69 17.52 -8.31
CA PRO A 64 14.98 16.69 -7.14
C PRO A 64 16.11 17.34 -6.33
N LYS A 65 15.78 17.85 -5.16
CA LYS A 65 16.75 18.56 -4.30
C LYS A 65 17.69 17.64 -3.53
N THR A 66 17.49 16.33 -3.62
CA THR A 66 18.26 15.38 -2.78
C THR A 66 18.71 14.18 -3.59
N THR A 67 19.91 13.69 -3.29
CA THR A 67 20.37 12.37 -3.76
C THR A 67 19.35 11.30 -3.38
N PRO A 68 19.05 10.33 -4.28
CA PRO A 68 18.14 9.24 -3.97
C PRO A 68 18.58 8.48 -2.73
N LYS A 69 17.75 8.48 -1.68
CA LYS A 69 18.01 7.76 -0.43
C LYS A 69 17.65 6.29 -0.59
N LYS A 70 18.38 5.41 0.05
CA LYS A 70 18.06 3.98 0.06
C LYS A 70 16.74 3.75 0.79
N ILE A 71 15.76 3.17 0.10
CA ILE A 71 14.45 2.81 0.66
C ILE A 71 14.33 1.28 0.69
N ASN A 72 14.02 0.75 1.86
CA ASN A 72 13.78 -0.67 2.07
C ASN A 72 12.27 -0.89 2.21
N ILE A 73 11.69 -1.65 1.29
CA ILE A 73 10.28 -2.02 1.30
C ILE A 73 10.17 -3.41 1.94
N LEU A 74 9.43 -3.49 3.04
CA LEU A 74 9.24 -4.68 3.84
C LEU A 74 7.86 -5.25 3.53
N ILE A 75 7.84 -6.48 3.00
CA ILE A 75 6.63 -7.17 2.55
C ILE A 75 6.49 -8.47 3.33
N ARG A 76 5.36 -8.70 3.96
CA ARG A 76 4.97 -10.01 4.47
C ARG A 76 3.93 -10.62 3.56
N THR A 77 4.08 -11.90 3.24
CA THR A 77 3.15 -12.62 2.37
C THR A 77 2.99 -14.07 2.80
N SER A 78 1.78 -14.61 2.64
CA SER A 78 1.47 -16.02 2.91
C SER A 78 0.23 -16.44 2.13
N ASN A 79 0.38 -17.38 1.18
CA ASN A 79 -0.70 -17.95 0.39
C ASN A 79 -1.60 -16.91 -0.33
N ARG A 80 -1.00 -15.83 -0.86
CA ARG A 80 -1.71 -14.75 -1.57
C ARG A 80 -0.99 -14.33 -2.86
N PRO A 81 -0.81 -15.23 -3.85
CA PRO A 81 -0.01 -14.96 -5.05
C PRO A 81 -0.56 -13.81 -5.91
N ASN A 82 -1.90 -13.66 -6.01
CA ASN A 82 -2.51 -12.60 -6.82
C ASN A 82 -2.33 -11.23 -6.16
N CYS A 83 -2.55 -11.11 -4.84
CA CYS A 83 -2.28 -9.88 -4.10
C CYS A 83 -0.80 -9.50 -4.23
N PHE A 84 0.09 -10.45 -4.00
CA PHE A 84 1.53 -10.23 -4.12
C PHE A 84 1.93 -9.76 -5.53
N SER A 85 1.34 -10.33 -6.59
CA SER A 85 1.57 -9.87 -7.96
C SER A 85 1.24 -8.40 -8.15
N HIS A 86 0.07 -7.96 -7.72
CA HIS A 86 -0.33 -6.55 -7.81
C HIS A 86 0.51 -5.61 -6.94
N ASN A 87 0.96 -6.08 -5.77
CA ASN A 87 1.89 -5.36 -4.91
C ASN A 87 3.21 -5.11 -5.66
N ILE A 88 3.84 -6.18 -6.19
CA ILE A 88 5.10 -6.12 -6.93
C ILE A 88 4.97 -5.26 -8.20
N ASP A 89 3.88 -5.39 -8.96
CA ASP A 89 3.63 -4.55 -10.14
C ASP A 89 3.61 -3.05 -9.78
N SER A 90 3.06 -2.70 -8.63
CA SER A 90 3.04 -1.32 -8.16
C SER A 90 4.42 -0.79 -7.79
N ILE A 91 5.31 -1.66 -7.31
CA ILE A 91 6.71 -1.35 -6.98
C ILE A 91 7.53 -1.22 -8.26
N LEU A 92 7.38 -2.14 -9.21
CA LEU A 92 8.08 -2.11 -10.50
C LEU A 92 7.78 -0.86 -11.33
N LYS A 93 6.57 -0.29 -11.19
CA LYS A 93 6.15 0.95 -11.84
C LYS A 93 6.72 2.22 -11.20
N GLN A 94 7.43 2.12 -10.08
CA GLN A 94 7.97 3.30 -9.42
C GLN A 94 9.12 3.93 -10.22
N ASN A 95 9.04 5.24 -10.44
CA ASN A 95 10.15 6.05 -10.99
C ASN A 95 11.23 6.31 -9.91
N TYR A 96 11.68 5.23 -9.24
CA TYR A 96 12.64 5.27 -8.16
C TYR A 96 13.41 3.95 -8.10
N HIS A 97 14.75 3.99 -8.14
CA HIS A 97 15.56 2.79 -8.33
C HIS A 97 16.47 2.45 -7.13
N ASN A 98 16.67 3.37 -6.17
CA ASN A 98 17.47 3.09 -4.98
C ASN A 98 16.63 2.42 -3.89
N LEU A 99 16.14 1.22 -4.20
CA LEU A 99 15.27 0.46 -3.31
C LEU A 99 15.73 -1.00 -3.16
N ASN A 100 15.43 -1.59 -2.02
CA ASN A 100 15.56 -3.02 -1.76
C ASN A 100 14.23 -3.58 -1.26
N LEU A 101 13.96 -4.84 -1.60
CA LEU A 101 12.82 -5.58 -1.07
C LEU A 101 13.28 -6.58 -0.01
N PHE A 102 12.59 -6.62 1.10
CA PHE A 102 12.71 -7.66 2.12
C PHE A 102 11.35 -8.34 2.26
N ILE A 103 11.30 -9.64 1.98
CA ILE A 103 10.04 -10.37 1.86
C ILE A 103 10.03 -11.54 2.83
N SER A 104 9.11 -11.55 3.78
CA SER A 104 8.93 -12.67 4.69
C SER A 104 7.82 -13.61 4.22
N TYR A 105 8.06 -14.90 4.39
CA TYR A 105 7.15 -15.99 3.99
C TYR A 105 7.20 -17.15 5.00
N ASP A 106 6.23 -18.07 4.95
CA ASP A 106 6.10 -19.17 5.93
C ASP A 106 6.16 -20.58 5.33
N ASN A 107 5.90 -20.76 4.05
CA ASN A 107 5.81 -22.07 3.42
C ASN A 107 6.38 -22.10 1.99
N ASP A 108 6.60 -23.31 1.45
CA ASP A 108 7.25 -23.51 0.17
C ASP A 108 6.42 -22.99 -1.01
N PHE A 109 5.09 -23.09 -0.97
CA PHE A 109 4.21 -22.55 -2.00
C PHE A 109 4.37 -21.01 -2.09
N THR A 110 4.41 -20.34 -0.94
CA THR A 110 4.67 -18.89 -0.88
C THR A 110 6.04 -18.55 -1.43
N LYS A 111 7.06 -19.33 -1.08
CA LYS A 111 8.42 -19.14 -1.62
C LYS A 111 8.46 -19.27 -3.14
N GLU A 112 7.77 -20.27 -3.67
CA GLU A 112 7.75 -20.54 -5.10
C GLU A 112 7.17 -19.36 -5.90
N TYR A 113 6.00 -18.85 -5.53
CA TYR A 113 5.41 -17.71 -6.27
C TYR A 113 6.22 -16.41 -6.11
N ILE A 114 6.90 -16.19 -4.98
CA ILE A 114 7.80 -15.05 -4.81
C ILE A 114 8.94 -15.14 -5.83
N LEU A 115 9.60 -16.29 -5.91
CA LEU A 115 10.72 -16.51 -6.83
C LEU A 115 10.27 -16.42 -8.29
N ASN A 116 9.13 -17.03 -8.65
CA ASN A 116 8.57 -16.98 -9.99
C ASN A 116 8.27 -15.54 -10.45
N GLN A 117 7.92 -14.65 -9.53
CA GLN A 117 7.62 -13.27 -9.87
C GLN A 117 8.84 -12.34 -9.89
N LEU A 118 9.90 -12.66 -9.15
CA LEU A 118 11.02 -11.74 -8.94
C LEU A 118 12.33 -12.15 -9.63
N ASN A 119 12.58 -13.44 -9.92
CA ASN A 119 13.87 -13.90 -10.45
C ASN A 119 14.32 -13.20 -11.75
N ASP A 120 13.35 -12.87 -12.63
CA ASP A 120 13.62 -12.21 -13.91
C ASP A 120 13.54 -10.68 -13.83
N LYS A 121 13.37 -10.11 -12.64
CA LYS A 121 13.25 -8.67 -12.44
C LYS A 121 14.56 -8.07 -11.97
N ASN A 122 14.90 -6.91 -12.50
CA ASN A 122 16.05 -6.13 -12.05
C ASN A 122 15.73 -5.41 -10.72
N LEU A 123 15.47 -6.21 -9.66
CA LEU A 123 15.19 -5.75 -8.30
C LEU A 123 16.15 -6.41 -7.32
N ASN A 124 16.67 -5.62 -6.39
CA ASN A 124 17.42 -6.17 -5.28
C ASN A 124 16.44 -6.66 -4.20
N PHE A 125 16.42 -7.96 -3.93
CA PHE A 125 15.50 -8.54 -2.94
C PHE A 125 16.17 -9.60 -2.06
N LYS A 126 15.64 -9.75 -0.85
CA LYS A 126 15.98 -10.81 0.11
C LYS A 126 14.69 -11.43 0.62
N ILE A 127 14.62 -12.77 0.61
CA ILE A 127 13.51 -13.52 1.17
C ILE A 127 13.89 -14.12 2.53
N ILE A 128 12.96 -14.11 3.48
CA ILE A 128 13.18 -14.52 4.86
C ILE A 128 12.09 -15.51 5.26
N GLN A 129 12.48 -16.76 5.52
CA GLN A 129 11.52 -17.74 6.04
C GLN A 129 11.23 -17.47 7.52
N VAL A 130 9.94 -17.38 7.86
CA VAL A 130 9.47 -17.23 9.22
C VAL A 130 8.65 -18.46 9.59
N LYS A 131 9.08 -19.20 10.59
CA LYS A 131 8.29 -20.33 11.08
C LYS A 131 7.02 -19.79 11.75
N SER A 132 5.86 -20.24 11.26
CA SER A 132 4.58 -19.93 11.90
C SER A 132 4.61 -20.46 13.33
N ASN A 133 4.29 -19.61 14.28
CA ASN A 133 4.00 -20.01 15.64
C ASN A 133 2.48 -20.00 15.86
N ASN A 134 1.98 -20.70 16.86
CA ASN A 134 0.53 -20.77 17.16
C ASN A 134 -0.02 -19.52 17.83
N ASN A 135 0.70 -18.38 17.77
CA ASN A 135 0.26 -17.13 18.33
C ASN A 135 -0.83 -16.50 17.42
N GLN A 136 -1.90 -16.00 18.00
CA GLN A 136 -3.00 -15.35 17.29
C GLN A 136 -2.53 -14.16 16.40
N TYR A 137 -1.45 -13.49 16.78
CA TYR A 137 -0.89 -12.33 16.06
C TYR A 137 0.48 -12.65 15.45
N HIS A 138 0.70 -13.91 15.04
CA HIS A 138 1.97 -14.38 14.46
C HIS A 138 2.43 -13.54 13.25
N TYR A 139 1.51 -12.91 12.51
CA TYR A 139 1.85 -12.03 11.40
C TYR A 139 2.70 -10.81 11.81
N ASN A 140 2.71 -10.40 13.07
CA ASN A 140 3.60 -9.35 13.58
C ASN A 140 5.05 -9.84 13.70
N ASP A 141 5.26 -11.14 13.88
CA ASP A 141 6.60 -11.73 13.94
C ASP A 141 7.31 -11.63 12.58
N TYR A 142 6.56 -11.69 11.48
CA TYR A 142 7.10 -11.48 10.13
C TYR A 142 7.72 -10.10 10.01
N CYS A 143 7.04 -9.06 10.49
CA CYS A 143 7.56 -7.70 10.52
C CYS A 143 8.85 -7.60 11.34
N ASN A 144 8.90 -8.27 12.49
CA ASN A 144 10.09 -8.27 13.35
C ASN A 144 11.28 -8.98 12.71
N HIS A 145 11.06 -10.06 11.95
CA HIS A 145 12.12 -10.74 11.21
C HIS A 145 12.64 -9.85 10.07
N LEU A 146 11.73 -9.18 9.34
CA LEU A 146 12.13 -8.22 8.31
C LEU A 146 12.97 -7.07 8.85
N LEU A 147 12.59 -6.50 10.00
CA LEU A 147 13.32 -5.40 10.64
C LEU A 147 14.75 -5.77 11.04
N LYS A 148 15.02 -7.02 11.41
CA LYS A 148 16.36 -7.51 11.76
C LYS A 148 17.31 -7.50 10.56
N GLU A 149 16.79 -7.58 9.35
CA GLU A 149 17.58 -7.66 8.12
C GLU A 149 17.96 -6.28 7.56
N VAL A 150 17.31 -5.22 8.04
CA VAL A 150 17.58 -3.85 7.57
C VAL A 150 18.65 -3.18 8.41
N ASN A 151 19.78 -2.88 7.80
CA ASN A 151 20.93 -2.28 8.47
C ASN A 151 21.04 -0.77 8.25
N ASP A 152 20.58 -0.25 7.10
CA ASP A 152 20.69 1.15 6.72
C ASP A 152 19.50 1.61 5.86
N GLY A 153 19.43 2.90 5.60
CA GLY A 153 18.37 3.50 4.76
C GLY A 153 17.06 3.75 5.50
N TYR A 154 15.99 3.83 4.74
CA TYR A 154 14.64 4.13 5.26
C TYR A 154 13.73 2.94 5.08
N ILE A 155 12.76 2.78 5.97
CA ILE A 155 11.85 1.63 6.03
C ILE A 155 10.44 2.06 5.66
N ILE A 156 9.82 1.31 4.75
CA ILE A 156 8.38 1.33 4.43
C ILE A 156 7.87 -0.11 4.57
N PHE A 157 6.78 -0.31 5.29
CA PHE A 157 6.02 -1.55 5.22
C PHE A 157 4.99 -1.44 4.11
N LEU A 158 4.90 -2.44 3.26
CA LEU A 158 3.90 -2.52 2.19
C LEU A 158 3.45 -3.98 2.09
N ASP A 159 2.46 -4.35 2.90
CA ASP A 159 1.95 -5.71 2.93
C ASP A 159 1.50 -6.17 1.54
N ASP A 160 1.48 -7.48 1.27
CA ASP A 160 1.16 -8.02 -0.05
C ASP A 160 -0.23 -7.65 -0.58
N ASP A 161 -1.16 -7.26 0.31
CA ASP A 161 -2.49 -6.75 -0.04
C ASP A 161 -2.56 -5.20 -0.14
N ASP A 162 -1.40 -4.53 -0.11
CA ASP A 162 -1.26 -3.09 -0.30
C ASP A 162 -0.47 -2.75 -1.56
N LYS A 163 -0.66 -1.55 -2.09
CA LYS A 163 0.06 -1.06 -3.29
C LYS A 163 0.31 0.44 -3.26
N PHE A 164 1.30 0.89 -4.02
CA PHE A 164 1.45 2.30 -4.35
C PHE A 164 0.38 2.74 -5.37
N ASN A 165 -0.16 3.96 -5.18
CA ASN A 165 -1.24 4.49 -6.01
C ASN A 165 -0.79 5.18 -7.29
N HIS A 166 0.51 5.49 -7.42
CA HIS A 166 1.07 6.10 -8.62
C HIS A 166 2.59 5.95 -8.67
N ASP A 167 3.15 6.09 -9.87
CA ASP A 167 4.53 5.75 -10.21
C ASP A 167 5.60 6.66 -9.56
N ASN A 168 5.21 7.77 -8.97
CA ASN A 168 6.10 8.71 -8.26
C ASN A 168 5.94 8.69 -6.74
N ALA A 169 5.27 7.68 -6.16
CA ALA A 169 5.02 7.64 -4.72
C ALA A 169 6.35 7.66 -3.93
N LEU A 170 7.29 6.79 -4.29
CA LEU A 170 8.60 6.72 -3.64
C LEU A 170 9.44 7.99 -3.84
N LYS A 171 9.32 8.64 -4.99
CA LYS A 171 9.99 9.91 -5.25
C LYS A 171 9.46 11.01 -4.32
N TYR A 172 8.13 11.12 -4.16
CA TYR A 172 7.56 12.09 -3.21
C TYR A 172 8.00 11.79 -1.77
N ILE A 173 8.04 10.52 -1.38
CA ILE A 173 8.54 10.14 -0.06
C ILE A 173 9.98 10.60 0.09
N ASN A 174 10.87 10.25 -0.84
CA ASN A 174 12.30 10.59 -0.81
C ASN A 174 12.56 12.08 -0.58
N ASP A 175 11.76 12.94 -1.21
CA ASP A 175 11.96 14.39 -1.16
C ASP A 175 11.74 15.02 0.21
N TYR A 176 10.97 14.35 1.06
CA TYR A 176 10.65 14.81 2.41
C TYR A 176 11.40 14.05 3.51
N LEU A 177 12.16 13.01 3.16
CA LEU A 177 12.90 12.24 4.14
C LEU A 177 14.07 13.06 4.70
N THR A 178 14.15 13.14 6.02
CA THR A 178 15.34 13.51 6.77
C THR A 178 15.56 12.50 7.88
N ASP A 179 16.75 12.46 8.46
CA ASP A 179 17.11 11.44 9.44
C ASP A 179 16.28 11.43 10.71
N ASP A 180 15.69 12.56 11.07
CA ASP A 180 14.90 12.77 12.29
C ASP A 180 13.39 12.83 12.05
N ILE A 181 12.95 12.57 10.80
CA ILE A 181 11.53 12.59 10.43
C ILE A 181 10.94 11.17 10.42
N PHE A 182 9.79 11.05 11.10
CA PHE A 182 8.81 10.01 10.88
C PHE A 182 7.76 10.55 9.91
N LEU A 183 7.84 10.14 8.63
CA LEU A 183 7.00 10.66 7.57
C LEU A 183 5.72 9.83 7.44
N VAL A 184 4.55 10.49 7.38
CA VAL A 184 3.25 9.82 7.22
C VAL A 184 2.49 10.38 6.03
N TRP A 185 1.60 9.58 5.46
CA TRP A 185 0.71 9.96 4.35
C TRP A 185 -0.67 9.34 4.50
N ASP A 186 -1.57 9.69 3.59
CA ASP A 186 -2.91 9.15 3.56
C ASP A 186 -2.95 7.83 2.78
N TYR A 187 -3.73 6.90 3.27
CA TYR A 187 -3.97 5.57 2.74
C TYR A 187 -5.43 5.43 2.33
N PHE A 188 -5.69 4.75 1.21
CA PHE A 188 -7.05 4.53 0.72
C PHE A 188 -7.47 3.07 0.92
N ARG A 189 -8.57 2.84 1.63
CA ARG A 189 -9.11 1.51 1.91
C ARG A 189 -10.62 1.53 1.99
N ALA A 190 -11.30 0.60 1.29
CA ALA A 190 -12.76 0.44 1.37
C ALA A 190 -13.53 1.78 1.25
N ASP A 191 -13.21 2.56 0.20
CA ASP A 191 -13.79 3.87 -0.12
C ASP A 191 -13.56 4.98 0.93
N LYS A 192 -12.64 4.74 1.86
CA LYS A 192 -12.25 5.71 2.89
C LYS A 192 -10.79 6.10 2.77
N ILE A 193 -10.53 7.36 3.03
CA ILE A 193 -9.17 7.86 3.23
C ILE A 193 -8.86 7.78 4.72
N ILE A 194 -7.82 7.04 5.05
CA ILE A 194 -7.30 6.88 6.41
C ILE A 194 -5.96 7.62 6.45
N GLY A 195 -5.77 8.48 7.45
CA GLY A 195 -4.51 9.19 7.61
C GLY A 195 -4.54 10.15 8.80
N PRO A 196 -3.37 10.46 9.38
CA PRO A 196 -3.27 11.38 10.51
C PRO A 196 -3.65 12.80 10.10
N LYS A 197 -4.71 13.37 10.67
CA LYS A 197 -5.05 14.79 10.47
C LYS A 197 -3.97 15.67 11.11
N LYS A 198 -3.40 16.59 10.32
CA LYS A 198 -2.32 17.50 10.76
C LYS A 198 -1.13 16.77 11.44
N GLY A 199 -0.81 15.54 11.00
CA GLY A 199 0.27 14.75 11.57
C GLY A 199 -0.03 14.13 12.95
N GLN A 200 -1.25 14.26 13.48
CA GLN A 200 -1.62 13.68 14.77
C GLN A 200 -1.93 12.18 14.62
N ILE A 201 -1.00 11.35 15.03
CA ILE A 201 -1.14 9.89 14.99
C ILE A 201 -2.02 9.43 16.16
N LYS A 202 -3.10 8.74 15.84
CA LYS A 202 -4.05 8.15 16.78
C LYS A 202 -4.38 6.72 16.38
N LYS A 203 -4.81 5.91 17.32
CA LYS A 203 -5.31 4.56 17.04
C LYS A 203 -6.42 4.61 15.99
N GLY A 204 -6.28 3.79 14.93
CA GLY A 204 -7.25 3.69 13.83
C GLY A 204 -7.12 4.75 12.72
N ASN A 205 -6.14 5.69 12.81
CA ASN A 205 -5.89 6.64 11.72
C ASN A 205 -4.52 6.47 11.05
N ILE A 206 -3.82 5.40 11.36
CA ILE A 206 -2.53 5.03 10.75
C ILE A 206 -2.55 3.54 10.41
N THR A 207 -1.83 3.15 9.37
CA THR A 207 -1.68 1.76 8.92
C THR A 207 -0.21 1.44 8.70
N SER A 208 0.14 0.17 8.60
CA SER A 208 1.51 -0.30 8.30
C SER A 208 2.08 0.34 7.04
N CYS A 209 1.29 0.50 5.98
CA CYS A 209 1.72 1.05 4.69
C CYS A 209 1.60 2.59 4.60
N GLY A 210 1.33 3.29 5.70
CA GLY A 210 1.10 4.74 5.75
C GLY A 210 2.27 5.57 6.27
N PHE A 211 3.47 5.02 6.41
CA PHE A 211 4.61 5.73 6.98
C PHE A 211 5.98 5.28 6.46
N CYS A 212 6.98 6.16 6.68
CA CYS A 212 8.39 5.89 6.41
C CYS A 212 9.27 6.53 7.49
N TYR A 213 10.36 5.85 7.88
CA TYR A 213 11.32 6.34 8.86
C TYR A 213 12.72 5.79 8.63
N ASN A 214 13.75 6.41 9.23
CA ASN A 214 15.13 5.96 9.13
C ASN A 214 15.37 4.69 9.96
N SER A 215 15.97 3.66 9.37
CA SER A 215 16.23 2.34 9.99
C SER A 215 17.16 2.37 11.20
N LYS A 216 17.90 3.46 11.42
CA LYS A 216 18.70 3.63 12.65
C LYS A 216 17.83 3.63 13.92
N TYR A 217 16.56 4.00 13.81
CA TYR A 217 15.61 3.96 14.91
C TYR A 217 14.97 2.58 15.01
N LYS A 218 15.08 1.97 16.17
CA LYS A 218 14.61 0.60 16.40
C LYS A 218 13.30 0.59 17.18
N SER A 219 12.38 -0.24 16.78
CA SER A 219 11.14 -0.55 17.47
C SER A 219 10.77 -2.02 17.21
N PHE A 220 9.76 -2.51 17.89
CA PHE A 220 9.33 -3.89 17.85
C PHE A 220 7.81 -3.94 17.68
N TRP A 221 7.34 -4.82 16.79
CA TRP A 221 5.92 -5.10 16.60
C TRP A 221 5.42 -6.02 17.73
N PRO A 222 4.55 -5.54 18.60
CA PRO A 222 4.02 -6.38 19.67
C PRO A 222 3.04 -7.43 19.13
N SER A 223 2.89 -8.51 19.87
CA SER A 223 1.93 -9.57 19.54
C SER A 223 0.54 -9.22 20.05
N GLU A 224 -0.08 -8.21 19.45
CA GLU A 224 -1.39 -7.68 19.85
C GLU A 224 -2.18 -7.10 18.66
N ILE A 225 -3.47 -6.84 18.88
CA ILE A 225 -4.31 -6.10 17.93
C ILE A 225 -3.89 -4.63 17.90
N ASN A 226 -3.91 -4.00 16.72
CA ASN A 226 -3.40 -2.63 16.47
C ASN A 226 -1.90 -2.46 16.79
N ALA A 227 -1.14 -3.50 16.55
CA ALA A 227 0.31 -3.50 16.74
C ALA A 227 1.02 -2.40 15.95
N ASP A 228 0.45 -1.97 14.80
CA ASP A 228 0.90 -0.83 14.01
C ASP A 228 0.94 0.47 14.83
N TYR A 229 -0.14 0.78 15.53
CA TYR A 229 -0.20 1.96 16.38
C TYR A 229 0.79 1.88 17.55
N THR A 230 0.87 0.72 18.22
CA THR A 230 1.79 0.53 19.36
C THR A 230 3.24 0.60 18.88
N PHE A 231 3.58 -0.04 17.76
CA PHE A 231 4.90 0.04 17.13
C PHE A 231 5.32 1.50 16.88
N ILE A 232 4.45 2.28 16.20
CA ILE A 232 4.70 3.67 15.86
C ILE A 232 4.85 4.54 17.12
N ASN A 233 3.96 4.37 18.10
CA ASN A 233 3.98 5.14 19.33
C ASN A 233 5.27 4.90 20.14
N ASN A 234 5.73 3.65 20.21
CA ASN A 234 7.00 3.30 20.83
C ASN A 234 8.18 3.90 20.07
N LEU A 235 8.16 3.80 18.73
CA LEU A 235 9.20 4.38 17.88
C LEU A 235 9.34 5.89 18.10
N LEU A 236 8.22 6.62 18.11
CA LEU A 236 8.20 8.07 18.30
C LEU A 236 8.65 8.49 19.69
N LYS A 237 8.13 7.84 20.74
CA LYS A 237 8.46 8.16 22.14
C LYS A 237 9.92 7.90 22.49
N ASN A 238 10.45 6.77 22.02
CA ASN A 238 11.80 6.34 22.38
C ASN A 238 12.89 7.11 21.62
N ASN A 239 12.57 7.77 20.50
CA ASN A 239 13.57 8.36 19.62
C ASN A 239 13.38 9.86 19.36
N ASN A 240 12.39 10.50 19.99
CA ASN A 240 12.09 11.93 19.82
C ASN A 240 11.99 12.38 18.35
N LEU A 241 11.33 11.56 17.52
CA LEU A 241 11.17 11.83 16.10
C LEU A 241 10.12 12.92 15.84
N LYS A 242 10.39 13.76 14.86
CA LYS A 242 9.42 14.74 14.35
C LYS A 242 8.47 14.04 13.37
N VAL A 243 7.17 14.28 13.53
CA VAL A 243 6.17 13.76 12.58
C VAL A 243 5.99 14.74 11.43
N GLY A 244 6.38 14.31 10.23
CA GLY A 244 6.10 15.00 8.97
C GLY A 244 4.88 14.39 8.29
N LYS A 245 4.03 15.20 7.64
CA LYS A 245 2.88 14.69 6.86
C LYS A 245 2.94 15.09 5.40
N LEU A 246 2.82 14.11 4.50
CA LEU A 246 2.50 14.30 3.10
C LEU A 246 0.98 14.29 2.91
N ASN A 247 0.44 15.41 2.41
CA ASN A 247 -0.98 15.51 2.09
C ASN A 247 -1.29 14.84 0.74
N LYS A 248 -0.98 13.55 0.65
CA LYS A 248 -1.17 12.73 -0.56
C LYS A 248 -1.64 11.33 -0.17
N ILE A 249 -2.47 10.73 -1.01
CA ILE A 249 -2.83 9.31 -0.90
C ILE A 249 -1.77 8.52 -1.68
N LEU A 250 -0.75 8.01 -0.99
CA LEU A 250 0.37 7.34 -1.67
C LEU A 250 0.18 5.83 -1.77
N THR A 251 -0.59 5.24 -0.87
CA THR A 251 -0.83 3.80 -0.81
C THR A 251 -2.31 3.46 -0.70
N SER A 252 -2.69 2.27 -1.11
CA SER A 252 -4.04 1.75 -0.94
C SER A 252 -4.06 0.24 -0.80
N SER A 253 -5.14 -0.31 -0.24
CA SER A 253 -5.39 -1.75 -0.30
C SER A 253 -5.65 -2.21 -1.74
N ILE A 254 -5.19 -3.41 -2.04
CA ILE A 254 -5.52 -4.12 -3.27
C ILE A 254 -6.92 -4.71 -3.09
N ASN A 255 -7.81 -4.38 -4.02
CA ASN A 255 -9.19 -4.86 -4.02
C ASN A 255 -9.34 -5.83 -5.17
N LEU A 256 -9.09 -7.11 -4.90
CA LEU A 256 -9.35 -8.21 -5.83
C LEU A 256 -10.71 -8.80 -5.46
N ASN A 257 -11.76 -8.34 -6.15
CA ASN A 257 -13.13 -8.87 -6.07
C ASN A 257 -13.43 -9.75 -4.85
N THR A 258 -13.61 -9.09 -3.69
CA THR A 258 -14.34 -9.56 -2.50
C THR A 258 -13.68 -10.55 -1.54
N ILE A 259 -12.67 -11.34 -1.89
CA ILE A 259 -12.19 -12.40 -1.01
C ILE A 259 -10.75 -12.17 -0.56
N TYR A 260 -9.93 -11.56 -1.38
CA TYR A 260 -8.48 -11.47 -1.25
C TYR A 260 -8.07 -10.05 -0.85
N GLY A 261 -7.33 -9.91 0.19
CA GLY A 261 -6.98 -8.65 0.83
C GLY A 261 -7.58 -8.55 2.22
N GLN A 262 -7.12 -7.63 3.03
CA GLN A 262 -7.52 -7.47 4.43
C GLN A 262 -7.17 -8.68 5.33
N GLY A 263 -6.06 -9.38 5.04
CA GLY A 263 -5.57 -10.50 5.85
C GLY A 263 -6.27 -11.85 5.63
N LYS A 264 -7.14 -11.97 4.62
CA LYS A 264 -7.71 -13.26 4.23
C LYS A 264 -6.76 -13.99 3.28
N ARG A 265 -6.64 -15.30 3.43
CA ARG A 265 -5.90 -16.17 2.49
C ARG A 265 -6.68 -16.30 1.19
N GLU A 266 -5.97 -16.45 0.07
CA GLU A 266 -6.59 -16.88 -1.18
C GLU A 266 -6.93 -18.37 -1.04
N ASP A 267 -8.18 -18.73 -1.34
CA ASP A 267 -8.53 -20.14 -1.45
C ASP A 267 -7.86 -20.67 -2.72
N ILE A 268 -6.96 -21.65 -2.54
CA ILE A 268 -6.16 -22.28 -3.59
C ILE A 268 -6.94 -23.49 -4.12
#